data_8ac489ae2bab0bb1aad7774e2ea88a52
#
_entry.id   8ac489ae2bab0bb1aad7774e2ea88a52
#
_cell.length_a   1.000
_cell.length_b   1.000
_cell.length_c   1.000
_cell.angle_alpha   90.00
_cell.angle_beta   90.00
_cell.angle_gamma   90.00
#
_symmetry.space_group_name_H-M   'P 1'
#
loop_
_entity.id
_entity.type
_entity.pdbx_description
1 polymer ?
#
loop_
_entity_poly.entity_id
_entity_poly.type
_entity_poly.pdbx_seq_one_letter_code
_entity_poly.pdbx_strand_id
1 'polypeptide(L)' 'MINQNEKWISIDEAADYLGVKPGTVRDWIRKRKGIPAHKVGKQWKFKCTELDAWIKSGKSAIE' A
#
# COMPACT_ATOMS: atom_id res chain seq x y z
N MET A 1 16.10 9.30 15.96
CA MET A 1 16.63 8.52 14.83
C MET A 1 15.71 8.59 13.62
N ILE A 2 16.25 8.98 12.52
CA ILE A 2 15.49 9.07 11.31
C ILE A 2 15.28 7.69 10.70
N ASN A 3 14.05 7.39 10.37
CA ASN A 3 13.74 6.12 9.75
C ASN A 3 13.55 6.36 8.25
N GLN A 4 14.52 5.94 7.47
CA GLN A 4 14.49 6.14 6.04
C GLN A 4 13.34 5.40 5.37
N ASN A 5 12.81 4.38 6.02
CA ASN A 5 11.75 3.57 5.44
C ASN A 5 10.38 4.16 5.62
N GLU A 6 10.32 5.29 6.30
CA GLU A 6 9.03 5.90 6.60
C GLU A 6 8.58 6.92 5.57
N LYS A 7 9.27 7.05 4.48
CA LYS A 7 8.83 8.00 3.47
C LYS A 7 7.56 7.50 2.79
N TRP A 8 6.79 8.43 2.28
CA TRP A 8 5.58 8.10 1.55
C TRP A 8 5.95 7.68 0.13
N ILE A 9 5.27 6.66 -0.37
CA ILE A 9 5.52 6.16 -1.71
C ILE A 9 4.24 6.20 -2.52
N SER A 10 4.38 6.19 -3.83
CA SER A 10 3.26 6.26 -4.75
C SER A 10 2.62 4.89 -4.94
N ILE A 11 1.51 4.87 -5.68
CA ILE A 11 0.85 3.61 -6.02
C ILE A 11 1.78 2.71 -6.82
N ASP A 12 2.52 3.30 -7.77
CA ASP A 12 3.43 2.50 -8.59
C ASP A 12 4.52 1.89 -7.74
N GLU A 13 5.06 2.68 -6.82
CA GLU A 13 6.10 2.18 -5.93
C GLU A 13 5.55 1.14 -4.97
N ALA A 14 4.33 1.35 -4.48
CA ALA A 14 3.71 0.38 -3.59
C ALA A 14 3.47 -0.94 -4.31
N ALA A 15 2.99 -0.87 -5.54
CA ALA A 15 2.76 -2.08 -6.33
C ALA A 15 4.07 -2.83 -6.56
N ASP A 16 5.13 -2.10 -6.88
CA ASP A 16 6.42 -2.71 -7.08
C ASP A 16 6.92 -3.37 -5.79
N TYR A 17 6.74 -2.68 -4.69
CA TYR A 17 7.14 -3.21 -3.38
C TYR A 17 6.40 -4.51 -3.05
N LEU A 18 5.12 -4.57 -3.42
CA LEU A 18 4.30 -5.73 -3.15
C LEU A 18 4.39 -6.81 -4.23
N GLY A 19 5.03 -6.48 -5.36
CA GLY A 19 5.16 -7.44 -6.43
C GLY A 19 3.90 -7.64 -7.23
N VAL A 20 3.06 -6.61 -7.31
CA VAL A 20 1.82 -6.69 -8.08
C VAL A 20 1.74 -5.51 -9.02
N LYS A 21 0.72 -5.48 -9.84
CA LYS A 21 0.54 -4.38 -10.78
C LYS A 21 -0.18 -3.22 -10.11
N PRO A 22 0.09 -1.98 -10.56
CA PRO A 22 -0.60 -0.82 -9.99
C PRO A 22 -2.12 -0.94 -10.05
N GLY A 23 -2.65 -1.51 -11.11
CA GLY A 23 -4.08 -1.70 -11.22
C GLY A 23 -4.65 -2.59 -10.13
N THR A 24 -3.86 -3.56 -9.70
CA THR A 24 -4.26 -4.43 -8.61
C THR A 24 -4.39 -3.63 -7.32
N VAL A 25 -3.43 -2.74 -7.06
CA VAL A 25 -3.49 -1.91 -5.86
C VAL A 25 -4.71 -1.00 -5.91
N ARG A 26 -4.97 -0.39 -7.05
CA ARG A 26 -6.15 0.47 -7.19
C ARG A 26 -7.43 -0.30 -6.94
N ASP A 27 -7.47 -1.53 -7.44
CA ASP A 27 -8.63 -2.38 -7.25
C ASP A 27 -8.85 -2.70 -5.78
N TRP A 28 -7.78 -2.98 -5.07
CA TRP A 28 -7.85 -3.25 -3.63
C TRP A 28 -8.37 -2.04 -2.87
N ILE A 29 -7.94 -0.83 -3.25
CA ILE A 29 -8.42 0.39 -2.62
C ILE A 29 -9.91 0.53 -2.87
N ARG A 30 -10.32 0.33 -4.11
CA ARG A 30 -11.72 0.48 -4.48
C ARG A 30 -12.61 -0.53 -3.78
N LYS A 31 -12.12 -1.74 -3.63
CA LYS A 31 -12.88 -2.80 -2.99
C LYS A 31 -12.74 -2.81 -1.48
N ARG A 32 -12.01 -1.85 -0.95
CA ARG A 32 -11.86 -1.70 0.50
C ARG A 32 -11.35 -2.95 1.17
N LYS A 33 -10.26 -3.48 0.63
CA LYS A 33 -9.62 -4.67 1.19
C LYS A 33 -8.85 -4.38 2.46
N GLY A 34 -8.87 -3.13 2.92
CA GLY A 34 -8.14 -2.79 4.13
C GLY A 34 -6.71 -2.35 3.89
N ILE A 35 -6.30 -2.23 2.65
CA ILE A 35 -4.96 -1.77 2.36
C ILE A 35 -4.77 -0.35 2.92
N PRO A 36 -3.65 -0.11 3.63
CA PRO A 36 -3.42 1.20 4.25
C PRO A 36 -2.99 2.24 3.23
N ALA A 37 -3.96 2.86 2.61
CA ALA A 37 -3.74 3.90 1.60
C ALA A 37 -4.21 5.24 2.15
N HIS A 38 -3.44 6.28 1.87
CA HIS A 38 -3.77 7.62 2.35
C HIS A 38 -3.83 8.57 1.16
N LYS A 39 -4.92 9.33 1.08
CA LYS A 39 -5.11 10.25 -0.02
C LYS A 39 -4.43 11.58 0.29
N VAL A 40 -3.50 11.97 -0.53
CA VAL A 40 -2.81 13.24 -0.38
C VAL A 40 -3.03 14.03 -1.66
N GLY A 41 -3.87 15.05 -1.59
CA GLY A 41 -4.28 15.73 -2.80
C GLY A 41 -5.03 14.79 -3.71
N LYS A 42 -4.52 14.57 -4.89
CA LYS A 42 -5.16 13.68 -5.85
C LYS A 42 -4.47 12.34 -5.97
N GLN A 43 -3.52 12.07 -5.09
CA GLN A 43 -2.72 10.87 -5.20
C GLN A 43 -2.84 10.02 -3.95
N TRP A 44 -2.75 8.72 -4.15
CA TRP A 44 -2.68 7.78 -3.04
C TRP A 44 -1.24 7.64 -2.61
N LYS A 45 -1.01 7.61 -1.30
CA LYS A 45 0.32 7.42 -0.75
C LYS A 45 0.30 6.28 0.25
N PHE A 46 1.43 5.63 0.37
CA PHE A 46 1.56 4.44 1.20
C PHE A 46 2.85 4.50 2.00
N LYS A 47 2.92 3.72 3.05
CA LYS A 47 4.16 3.52 3.78
C LYS A 47 4.47 2.03 3.83
N CYS A 48 5.72 1.70 3.59
CA CYS A 48 6.12 0.29 3.53
C CYS A 48 5.84 -0.44 4.84
N THR A 49 6.06 0.23 5.97
CA THR A 49 5.81 -0.41 7.25
C THR A 49 4.34 -0.77 7.42
N GLU A 50 3.46 0.08 6.93
CA GLU A 50 2.03 -0.19 7.01
C GLU A 50 1.64 -1.31 6.06
N LEU A 51 2.25 -1.33 4.88
CA LEU A 51 1.98 -2.40 3.92
C LEU A 51 2.43 -3.75 4.48
N ASP A 52 3.58 -3.77 5.13
CA ASP A 52 4.07 -4.99 5.75
C ASP A 52 3.11 -5.50 6.80
N ALA A 53 2.61 -4.60 7.65
CA ALA A 53 1.69 -4.98 8.70
C ALA A 53 0.39 -5.54 8.10
N TRP A 54 -0.08 -4.91 7.05
CA TRP A 54 -1.30 -5.36 6.38
C TRP A 54 -1.13 -6.75 5.80
N ILE A 55 0.01 -7.00 5.16
CA ILE A 55 0.28 -8.31 4.59
C ILE A 55 0.39 -9.36 5.69
N LYS A 56 1.09 -9.02 6.76
CA LYS A 56 1.29 -9.96 7.85
C LYS A 56 0.00 -10.29 8.57
N SER A 57 -0.96 -9.40 8.50
CA SER A 57 -2.26 -9.66 9.13
C SER A 57 -3.06 -10.70 8.37
N GLY A 58 -2.64 -11.03 7.16
CA GLY A 58 -3.33 -12.01 6.36
C GLY A 58 -4.51 -11.50 5.58
N LYS A 59 -4.81 -10.23 5.71
CA LYS A 59 -5.99 -9.68 5.04
C LYS A 59 -5.85 -9.67 3.53
N SER A 60 -4.62 -9.52 3.07
CA SER A 60 -4.37 -9.48 1.63
C SER A 60 -4.55 -10.86 0.98
N ALA A 61 -4.52 -11.91 1.78
CA ALA A 61 -4.62 -13.27 1.26
C ALA A 61 -6.05 -13.72 1.04
N ILE A 62 -6.99 -12.92 1.41
CA ILE A 62 -8.39 -13.26 1.27
C ILE A 62 -8.85 -12.87 -0.11
N GLU A 63 -8.90 -13.72 -0.97
CA GLU A 63 -9.27 -13.35 -2.32
C GLU A 63 -10.51 -14.03 -2.74
#